data_f96febaa7085c4884de970b0e01055a3
#
_entry.id   f96febaa7085c4884de970b0e01055a3
#
_cell.length_a   1.000
_cell.length_b   1.000
_cell.length_c   1.000
_cell.angle_alpha   90.00
_cell.angle_beta   90.00
_cell.angle_gamma   90.00
#
_symmetry.space_group_name_H-M   'P 1'
#
loop_
_entity.id
_entity.type
_entity.pdbx_description
1 polymer ?
#
loop_
_entity_poly.entity_id
_entity_poly.type
_entity_poly.pdbx_seq_one_letter_code
_entity_poly.pdbx_strand_id
1 'polypeptide(L)'
;MGTLAQIEAGRKAKYDGHAKEKTLAKLRTEETGIQYYTDGAQNTKIDVYAGDRENPINPESQKSPSGKNTQVALYPVKNWCTFHGHDPEWYYQFFGQPNTGRAGRKNRSQIDESLNQEALDRFNTMNWFDSVVVSGIYAVNGVPTAGEPVVRVTWFNKKLGKIEVSRTVEELRENIRGGKWIFSPKVNKRNSPLGEKTATVLWYVDKNGKKLYHLQMKGSGSSPNNMQFHIYKQ
;
A
#
# COMPACT_ATOMS: atom_id res chain seq x y z
N MET A 1 21.06 -0.37 -13.07
CA MET A 1 20.20 0.49 -13.92
C MET A 1 19.13 -0.37 -14.57
N GLY A 2 17.87 0.14 -14.69
CA GLY A 2 16.80 -0.57 -15.41
C GLY A 2 17.03 -0.55 -16.91
N THR A 3 16.51 -1.56 -17.63
CA THR A 3 16.55 -1.57 -19.09
C THR A 3 15.70 -0.44 -19.69
N LEU A 4 15.98 0.01 -20.90
CA LEU A 4 15.16 1.01 -21.60
C LEU A 4 13.67 0.66 -21.59
N ALA A 5 13.33 -0.61 -21.84
CA ALA A 5 11.95 -1.11 -21.77
C ALA A 5 11.30 -0.96 -20.37
N GLN A 6 12.08 -1.12 -19.30
CA GLN A 6 11.59 -0.89 -17.93
C GLN A 6 11.35 0.60 -17.64
N ILE A 7 12.22 1.46 -18.17
CA ILE A 7 12.08 2.92 -18.05
C ILE A 7 10.84 3.41 -18.81
N GLU A 8 10.64 2.94 -20.03
CA GLU A 8 9.48 3.27 -20.86
C GLU A 8 8.17 2.76 -20.25
N ALA A 9 8.16 1.52 -19.75
CA ALA A 9 7.00 0.98 -19.04
C ALA A 9 6.65 1.80 -17.80
N GLY A 10 7.66 2.28 -17.04
CA GLY A 10 7.48 3.14 -15.89
C GLY A 10 6.90 4.51 -16.28
N ARG A 11 7.43 5.13 -17.35
CA ARG A 11 6.91 6.40 -17.88
C ARG A 11 5.45 6.28 -18.34
N LYS A 12 5.15 5.22 -19.09
CA LYS A 12 3.78 4.93 -19.55
C LYS A 12 2.81 4.75 -18.36
N ALA A 13 3.21 3.96 -17.35
CA ALA A 13 2.39 3.75 -16.17
C ALA A 13 2.10 5.06 -15.41
N LYS A 14 3.09 5.96 -15.31
CA LYS A 14 2.91 7.29 -14.71
C LYS A 14 1.95 8.13 -15.54
N TYR A 15 2.12 8.18 -16.85
CA TYR A 15 1.24 8.93 -17.76
C TYR A 15 -0.21 8.44 -17.69
N ASP A 16 -0.40 7.12 -17.72
CA ASP A 16 -1.72 6.48 -17.55
C ASP A 16 -2.34 6.77 -16.18
N GLY A 17 -1.52 6.95 -15.14
CA GLY A 17 -1.94 7.38 -13.80
C GLY A 17 -2.56 8.77 -13.84
N HIS A 18 -1.83 9.75 -14.30
CA HIS A 18 -2.30 11.14 -14.38
C HIS A 18 -3.53 11.33 -15.28
N ALA A 19 -3.65 10.58 -16.38
CA ALA A 19 -4.85 10.62 -17.21
C ALA A 19 -6.12 10.18 -16.44
N LYS A 20 -5.99 9.21 -15.55
CA LYS A 20 -7.10 8.73 -14.71
C LYS A 20 -7.46 9.71 -13.60
N GLU A 21 -6.46 10.34 -13.00
CA GLU A 21 -6.66 11.40 -12.01
C GLU A 21 -7.46 12.56 -12.61
N LYS A 22 -7.11 13.00 -13.83
CA LYS A 22 -7.87 14.01 -14.57
C LYS A 22 -9.32 13.59 -14.83
N THR A 23 -9.53 12.31 -15.18
CA THR A 23 -10.90 11.78 -15.38
C THR A 23 -11.67 11.78 -14.08
N LEU A 24 -11.07 11.38 -12.97
CA LEU A 24 -11.71 11.41 -11.66
C LEU A 24 -12.04 12.85 -11.24
N ALA A 25 -11.12 13.79 -11.40
CA ALA A 25 -11.34 15.20 -11.09
C ALA A 25 -12.54 15.76 -11.88
N LYS A 26 -12.63 15.46 -13.18
CA LYS A 26 -13.76 15.84 -14.01
C LYS A 26 -15.10 15.26 -13.50
N LEU A 27 -15.13 13.95 -13.20
CA LEU A 27 -16.33 13.30 -12.66
C LEU A 27 -16.76 13.90 -11.32
N ARG A 28 -15.81 14.23 -10.45
CA ARG A 28 -16.12 14.88 -9.18
C ARG A 28 -16.64 16.31 -9.37
N THR A 29 -16.09 17.05 -10.32
CA THR A 29 -16.59 18.39 -10.68
C THR A 29 -18.03 18.32 -11.16
N GLU A 30 -18.35 17.36 -12.04
CA GLU A 30 -19.70 17.13 -12.57
C GLU A 30 -20.68 16.69 -11.46
N GLU A 31 -20.23 15.83 -10.53
CA GLU A 31 -21.06 15.30 -9.44
C GLU A 31 -21.40 16.36 -8.39
N THR A 32 -20.44 17.21 -8.05
CA THR A 32 -20.54 18.12 -6.90
C THR A 32 -20.81 19.58 -7.28
N GLY A 33 -20.56 19.97 -8.52
CA GLY A 33 -20.58 21.36 -8.97
C GLY A 33 -19.37 22.19 -8.48
N ILE A 34 -18.44 21.57 -7.74
CA ILE A 34 -17.22 22.23 -7.25
C ILE A 34 -16.04 21.81 -8.16
N GLN A 35 -15.20 22.75 -8.53
CA GLN A 35 -14.02 22.45 -9.37
C GLN A 35 -13.01 21.57 -8.61
N TYR A 36 -12.71 20.40 -9.18
CA TYR A 36 -11.65 19.51 -8.71
C TYR A 36 -10.41 19.59 -9.59
N TYR A 37 -9.27 19.37 -8.97
CA TYR A 37 -7.94 19.41 -9.58
C TYR A 37 -7.20 18.11 -9.32
N THR A 38 -6.17 17.83 -10.12
CA THR A 38 -5.24 16.73 -9.86
C THR A 38 -4.04 17.24 -9.10
N ASP A 39 -3.56 16.47 -8.12
CA ASP A 39 -2.31 16.77 -7.45
C ASP A 39 -1.14 16.19 -8.27
N GLY A 40 -0.33 17.07 -8.83
CA GLY A 40 0.91 16.69 -9.51
C GLY A 40 2.09 16.52 -8.55
N ALA A 41 1.89 16.73 -7.24
CA ALA A 41 2.97 16.70 -6.26
C ALA A 41 3.49 15.28 -6.06
N GLN A 42 4.78 15.18 -5.77
CA GLN A 42 5.41 13.95 -5.30
C GLN A 42 5.29 13.93 -3.77
N ASN A 43 5.32 12.73 -3.18
CA ASN A 43 5.29 12.55 -1.72
C ASN A 43 3.95 12.89 -1.03
N THR A 44 2.84 12.68 -1.73
CA THR A 44 1.50 12.78 -1.17
C THR A 44 0.65 11.58 -1.58
N LYS A 45 -0.42 11.32 -0.83
CA LYS A 45 -1.46 10.37 -1.22
C LYS A 45 -2.62 11.03 -1.95
N ILE A 46 -2.63 12.34 -2.01
CA ILE A 46 -3.67 13.10 -2.68
C ILE A 46 -3.48 12.97 -4.18
N ASP A 47 -4.41 12.35 -4.84
CA ASP A 47 -4.46 12.23 -6.30
C ASP A 47 -5.39 13.30 -6.90
N VAL A 48 -6.47 13.65 -6.16
CA VAL A 48 -7.50 14.62 -6.58
C VAL A 48 -8.01 15.41 -5.37
N TYR A 49 -8.30 16.70 -5.54
CA TYR A 49 -8.80 17.59 -4.50
C TYR A 49 -9.62 18.75 -5.10
N ALA A 50 -10.45 19.40 -4.28
CA ALA A 50 -11.11 20.66 -4.61
C ALA A 50 -10.46 21.82 -3.84
N GLY A 51 -10.73 23.06 -4.27
CA GLY A 51 -10.21 24.25 -3.61
C GLY A 51 -8.75 24.55 -3.90
N ASP A 52 -8.07 25.11 -2.92
CA ASP A 52 -6.66 25.48 -3.02
C ASP A 52 -5.76 24.29 -2.66
N ARG A 53 -4.59 24.17 -3.31
CA ARG A 53 -3.61 23.13 -3.04
C ARG A 53 -3.02 23.22 -1.63
N GLU A 54 -2.87 24.42 -1.09
CA GLU A 54 -2.37 24.65 0.26
C GLU A 54 -3.39 24.24 1.34
N ASN A 55 -4.68 24.31 1.00
CA ASN A 55 -5.80 23.91 1.87
C ASN A 55 -6.80 23.06 1.09
N PRO A 56 -6.43 21.82 0.75
CA PRO A 56 -7.26 21.00 -0.13
C PRO A 56 -8.58 20.60 0.53
N ILE A 57 -9.67 20.82 -0.19
CA ILE A 57 -11.00 20.37 0.22
C ILE A 57 -11.24 19.00 -0.39
N ASN A 58 -11.75 18.07 0.42
CA ASN A 58 -12.06 16.70 -0.01
C ASN A 58 -10.89 16.00 -0.74
N PRO A 59 -9.68 15.97 -0.18
CA PRO A 59 -8.56 15.30 -0.80
C PRO A 59 -8.80 13.79 -0.90
N GLU A 60 -8.57 13.24 -2.09
CA GLU A 60 -8.94 11.87 -2.44
C GLU A 60 -7.73 11.09 -2.98
N SER A 61 -7.60 9.81 -2.58
CA SER A 61 -6.65 8.88 -3.17
C SER A 61 -7.34 7.94 -4.16
N GLN A 62 -6.86 7.90 -5.40
CA GLN A 62 -7.38 7.06 -6.46
C GLN A 62 -6.67 5.71 -6.51
N LYS A 63 -7.44 4.64 -6.64
CA LYS A 63 -6.96 3.29 -6.84
C LYS A 63 -7.56 2.70 -8.11
N SER A 64 -6.70 2.17 -8.98
CA SER A 64 -7.13 1.57 -10.24
C SER A 64 -6.64 0.13 -10.32
N PRO A 65 -7.29 -0.80 -9.61
CA PRO A 65 -6.85 -2.18 -9.58
C PRO A 65 -7.04 -2.86 -10.94
N SER A 66 -6.07 -3.70 -11.31
CA SER A 66 -6.22 -4.63 -12.42
C SER A 66 -6.83 -5.97 -12.01
N GLY A 67 -7.09 -6.16 -10.72
CA GLY A 67 -7.62 -7.38 -10.10
C GLY A 67 -8.40 -7.09 -8.83
N LYS A 68 -8.40 -8.05 -7.90
CA LYS A 68 -9.18 -7.95 -6.64
C LYS A 68 -8.61 -6.93 -5.64
N ASN A 69 -7.33 -6.62 -5.74
CA ASN A 69 -6.65 -5.68 -4.86
C ASN A 69 -5.68 -4.78 -5.63
N THR A 70 -5.24 -3.74 -4.98
CA THR A 70 -4.22 -2.82 -5.50
C THR A 70 -3.25 -2.42 -4.41
N GLN A 71 -2.03 -2.04 -4.80
CA GLN A 71 -1.07 -1.47 -3.89
C GLN A 71 -1.59 -0.13 -3.37
N VAL A 72 -1.56 0.03 -2.05
CA VAL A 72 -1.94 1.27 -1.37
C VAL A 72 -0.73 2.00 -0.81
N ALA A 73 0.29 1.27 -0.41
CA ALA A 73 1.54 1.83 0.09
C ALA A 73 2.73 0.90 -0.21
N LEU A 74 3.90 1.50 -0.34
CA LEU A 74 5.18 0.82 -0.52
C LEU A 74 6.25 1.62 0.23
N TYR A 75 6.79 1.03 1.29
CA TYR A 75 7.79 1.68 2.13
C TYR A 75 9.07 0.87 2.22
N PRO A 76 10.25 1.51 2.14
CA PRO A 76 11.46 0.88 2.65
C PRO A 76 11.26 0.49 4.11
N VAL A 77 11.71 -0.71 4.51
CA VAL A 77 11.62 -1.17 5.90
C VAL A 77 12.21 -0.14 6.86
N LYS A 78 13.36 0.42 6.52
CA LYS A 78 14.01 1.46 7.33
C LYS A 78 13.09 2.66 7.60
N ASN A 79 12.41 3.18 6.57
CA ASN A 79 11.52 4.34 6.74
C ASN A 79 10.31 4.00 7.59
N TRP A 80 9.71 2.81 7.37
CA TRP A 80 8.63 2.31 8.20
C TRP A 80 9.03 2.21 9.66
N CYS A 81 10.17 1.56 9.93
CA CYS A 81 10.67 1.37 11.28
C CYS A 81 11.01 2.69 11.98
N THR A 82 11.71 3.60 11.28
CA THR A 82 12.01 4.93 11.84
C THR A 82 10.73 5.70 12.19
N PHE A 83 9.71 5.65 11.33
CA PHE A 83 8.44 6.34 11.55
C PHE A 83 7.68 5.77 12.77
N HIS A 84 7.69 4.44 12.94
CA HIS A 84 6.96 3.78 14.04
C HIS A 84 7.81 3.51 15.27
N GLY A 85 9.08 3.91 15.30
CA GLY A 85 9.99 3.65 16.42
C GLY A 85 10.36 2.18 16.60
N HIS A 86 10.44 1.42 15.49
CA HIS A 86 10.74 -0.01 15.51
C HIS A 86 12.19 -0.30 15.07
N ASP A 87 12.71 -1.44 15.49
CA ASP A 87 14.00 -1.95 15.04
C ASP A 87 13.88 -2.61 13.65
N PRO A 88 14.61 -2.14 12.61
CA PRO A 88 14.61 -2.76 11.29
C PRO A 88 15.09 -4.21 11.29
N GLU A 89 16.06 -4.58 12.14
CA GLU A 89 16.59 -5.95 12.20
C GLU A 89 15.52 -6.98 12.52
N TRP A 90 14.60 -6.63 13.41
CA TRP A 90 13.47 -7.50 13.70
C TRP A 90 12.64 -7.82 12.45
N TYR A 91 12.34 -6.82 11.60
CA TYR A 91 11.63 -7.01 10.34
C TYR A 91 12.40 -7.87 9.35
N TYR A 92 13.73 -7.76 9.32
CA TYR A 92 14.57 -8.59 8.47
C TYR A 92 14.62 -10.04 8.95
N GLN A 93 14.62 -10.28 10.24
CA GLN A 93 14.48 -11.63 10.79
C GLN A 93 13.16 -12.28 10.37
N PHE A 94 12.09 -11.49 10.36
CA PHE A 94 10.75 -11.95 10.03
C PHE A 94 10.50 -12.10 8.54
N PHE A 95 10.85 -11.11 7.74
CA PHE A 95 10.58 -11.10 6.29
C PHE A 95 11.75 -11.60 5.43
N GLY A 96 12.96 -11.65 5.96
CA GLY A 96 14.21 -12.00 5.27
C GLY A 96 15.14 -10.81 5.07
N GLN A 97 16.42 -11.12 4.95
CA GLN A 97 17.50 -10.14 4.91
C GLN A 97 17.47 -9.24 3.67
N PRO A 98 17.87 -7.97 3.81
CA PRO A 98 17.99 -7.05 2.70
C PRO A 98 19.09 -7.47 1.72
N ASN A 99 18.96 -7.03 0.47
CA ASN A 99 19.94 -7.22 -0.61
C ASN A 99 20.26 -8.68 -1.01
N THR A 100 19.51 -9.65 -0.47
CA THR A 100 19.72 -11.08 -0.74
C THR A 100 18.82 -11.61 -1.84
N GLY A 101 18.05 -10.75 -2.49
CA GLY A 101 17.12 -11.12 -3.54
C GLY A 101 16.08 -12.14 -3.06
N ARG A 102 15.72 -13.07 -3.95
CA ARG A 102 14.74 -14.12 -3.61
C ARG A 102 15.29 -15.16 -2.61
N ALA A 103 16.61 -15.36 -2.60
CA ALA A 103 17.26 -16.35 -1.74
C ALA A 103 17.22 -15.96 -0.25
N GLY A 104 17.21 -14.66 0.06
CA GLY A 104 17.15 -14.18 1.44
C GLY A 104 15.77 -14.14 2.07
N ARG A 105 14.71 -14.47 1.31
CA ARG A 105 13.37 -14.55 1.88
C ARG A 105 13.23 -15.84 2.67
N LYS A 106 12.91 -15.72 3.94
CA LYS A 106 12.61 -16.88 4.76
C LYS A 106 11.33 -17.56 4.29
N ASN A 107 11.38 -18.88 4.16
CA ASN A 107 10.17 -19.70 4.09
C ASN A 107 9.47 -19.63 5.45
N ARG A 108 8.15 -19.66 5.46
CA ARG A 108 7.38 -19.67 6.70
C ARG A 108 7.75 -20.80 7.65
N SER A 109 8.08 -21.97 7.11
CA SER A 109 8.58 -23.12 7.89
C SER A 109 9.93 -22.88 8.60
N GLN A 110 10.63 -21.80 8.23
CA GLN A 110 11.92 -21.39 8.80
C GLN A 110 11.77 -20.25 9.81
N ILE A 111 10.54 -19.75 10.02
CA ILE A 111 10.26 -18.68 10.97
C ILE A 111 9.77 -19.31 12.26
N ASP A 112 10.42 -18.97 13.35
CA ASP A 112 10.02 -19.39 14.68
C ASP A 112 8.57 -18.94 14.96
N GLU A 113 7.78 -19.80 15.60
CA GLU A 113 6.39 -19.49 15.92
C GLU A 113 6.25 -18.31 16.88
N SER A 114 7.23 -18.15 17.78
CA SER A 114 7.32 -16.99 18.69
C SER A 114 7.45 -15.67 17.92
N LEU A 115 8.25 -15.62 16.85
CA LEU A 115 8.37 -14.45 15.98
C LEU A 115 7.05 -14.15 15.23
N ASN A 116 6.29 -15.20 14.91
CA ASN A 116 4.98 -15.04 14.29
C ASN A 116 4.00 -14.31 15.22
N GLN A 117 3.95 -14.73 16.49
CA GLN A 117 3.08 -14.09 17.48
C GLN A 117 3.53 -12.66 17.76
N GLU A 118 4.83 -12.44 17.95
CA GLU A 118 5.38 -11.10 18.13
C GLU A 118 5.04 -10.16 16.95
N ALA A 119 5.10 -10.66 15.70
CA ALA A 119 4.70 -9.89 14.54
C ALA A 119 3.23 -9.50 14.58
N LEU A 120 2.35 -10.46 14.91
CA LEU A 120 0.93 -10.20 15.03
C LEU A 120 0.64 -9.15 16.11
N ASP A 121 1.30 -9.27 17.25
CA ASP A 121 1.13 -8.33 18.36
C ASP A 121 1.58 -6.92 17.96
N ARG A 122 2.73 -6.79 17.32
CA ARG A 122 3.23 -5.50 16.79
C ARG A 122 2.26 -4.88 15.78
N PHE A 123 1.80 -5.66 14.80
CA PHE A 123 0.89 -5.14 13.78
C PHE A 123 -0.52 -4.87 14.29
N ASN A 124 -0.98 -5.59 15.32
CA ASN A 124 -2.29 -5.37 15.92
C ASN A 124 -2.32 -4.19 16.90
N THR A 125 -1.19 -3.78 17.44
CA THR A 125 -1.09 -2.66 18.39
C THR A 125 -0.68 -1.34 17.76
N MET A 126 -0.02 -1.36 16.58
CA MET A 126 0.41 -0.12 15.92
C MET A 126 -0.73 0.57 15.16
N ASN A 127 -0.65 1.88 15.06
CA ASN A 127 -1.53 2.66 14.18
C ASN A 127 -1.06 2.59 12.72
N TRP A 128 -1.16 1.41 12.11
CA TRP A 128 -0.76 1.17 10.73
C TRP A 128 -1.70 1.83 9.71
N PHE A 129 -3.00 1.97 10.06
CA PHE A 129 -4.02 2.41 9.11
C PHE A 129 -3.75 3.82 8.60
N ASP A 130 -3.41 4.74 9.49
CA ASP A 130 -3.15 6.13 9.11
C ASP A 130 -1.93 6.25 8.21
N SER A 131 -0.85 5.56 8.54
CA SER A 131 0.36 5.56 7.71
C SER A 131 0.20 4.83 6.38
N VAL A 132 -0.70 3.85 6.28
CA VAL A 132 -0.90 3.07 5.05
C VAL A 132 -2.01 3.65 4.16
N VAL A 133 -3.11 4.09 4.74
CA VAL A 133 -4.32 4.46 3.99
C VAL A 133 -4.52 5.97 3.94
N VAL A 134 -4.35 6.66 5.06
CA VAL A 134 -4.74 8.07 5.19
C VAL A 134 -3.64 9.01 4.68
N SER A 135 -2.49 9.02 5.34
CA SER A 135 -1.45 10.02 5.08
C SER A 135 -0.28 9.50 4.25
N GLY A 136 0.11 8.24 4.47
CA GLY A 136 1.36 7.73 3.94
C GLY A 136 2.58 8.14 4.77
N ILE A 137 3.74 7.58 4.41
CA ILE A 137 5.05 7.93 4.98
C ILE A 137 5.96 8.37 3.84
N TYR A 138 6.52 9.54 3.95
CA TYR A 138 7.42 10.14 2.96
C TYR A 138 8.70 10.63 3.62
N ALA A 139 9.80 10.58 2.90
CA ALA A 139 11.06 11.14 3.39
C ALA A 139 11.13 12.62 3.06
N VAL A 140 11.06 13.46 4.08
CA VAL A 140 11.28 14.91 3.96
C VAL A 140 12.65 15.20 4.56
N ASN A 141 13.58 15.69 3.74
CA ASN A 141 14.99 15.89 4.13
C ASN A 141 15.62 14.63 4.77
N GLY A 142 15.26 13.45 4.25
CA GLY A 142 15.75 12.17 4.76
C GLY A 142 15.05 11.65 6.02
N VAL A 143 14.11 12.40 6.60
CA VAL A 143 13.33 12.01 7.77
C VAL A 143 11.97 11.46 7.35
N PRO A 144 11.62 10.23 7.72
CA PRO A 144 10.29 9.68 7.48
C PRO A 144 9.21 10.47 8.23
N THR A 145 8.28 11.05 7.49
CA THR A 145 7.24 11.95 8.01
C THR A 145 5.89 11.54 7.45
N ALA A 146 4.81 11.76 8.21
CA ALA A 146 3.46 11.58 7.69
C ALA A 146 3.19 12.60 6.59
N GLY A 147 2.57 12.14 5.49
CA GLY A 147 2.08 13.01 4.43
C GLY A 147 0.76 13.68 4.79
N GLU A 148 0.25 14.47 3.87
CA GLU A 148 -1.07 15.08 3.98
C GLU A 148 -2.16 14.01 3.94
N PRO A 149 -3.17 14.10 4.83
CA PRO A 149 -4.23 13.10 4.90
C PRO A 149 -5.21 13.23 3.75
N VAL A 150 -5.68 12.09 3.24
CA VAL A 150 -6.86 12.03 2.39
C VAL A 150 -8.11 11.77 3.22
N VAL A 151 -9.25 12.25 2.76
CA VAL A 151 -10.55 11.98 3.40
C VAL A 151 -11.31 10.85 2.71
N ARG A 152 -10.85 10.43 1.52
CA ARG A 152 -11.54 9.46 0.69
C ARG A 152 -10.57 8.60 -0.11
N VAL A 153 -10.96 7.34 -0.33
CA VAL A 153 -10.31 6.41 -1.27
C VAL A 153 -11.31 5.97 -2.31
N THR A 154 -10.96 6.14 -3.58
CA THR A 154 -11.85 5.86 -4.71
C THR A 154 -11.26 4.78 -5.62
N TRP A 155 -12.02 3.73 -5.85
CA TRP A 155 -11.69 2.69 -6.83
C TRP A 155 -12.26 3.07 -8.18
N PHE A 156 -11.36 3.23 -9.13
CA PHE A 156 -11.67 3.68 -10.48
C PHE A 156 -11.48 2.55 -11.50
N ASN A 157 -12.50 2.25 -12.26
CA ASN A 157 -12.42 1.28 -13.35
C ASN A 157 -11.83 1.94 -14.60
N LYS A 158 -10.58 1.64 -14.88
CA LYS A 158 -9.86 2.22 -16.01
C LYS A 158 -10.42 1.83 -17.38
N LYS A 159 -11.10 0.66 -17.50
CA LYS A 159 -11.66 0.20 -18.75
C LYS A 159 -12.98 0.90 -19.08
N LEU A 160 -13.76 1.19 -18.05
CA LEU A 160 -15.07 1.81 -18.17
C LEU A 160 -15.03 3.33 -17.96
N GLY A 161 -13.90 3.89 -17.54
CA GLY A 161 -13.76 5.32 -17.26
C GLY A 161 -14.68 5.83 -16.16
N LYS A 162 -15.01 4.99 -15.16
CA LYS A 162 -15.99 5.34 -14.12
C LYS A 162 -15.54 4.94 -12.72
N ILE A 163 -16.10 5.62 -11.74
CA ILE A 163 -15.99 5.26 -10.32
C ILE A 163 -16.74 3.93 -10.09
N GLU A 164 -16.08 2.94 -9.51
CA GLU A 164 -16.71 1.69 -9.10
C GLU A 164 -17.20 1.74 -7.66
N VAL A 165 -16.34 2.24 -6.78
CA VAL A 165 -16.62 2.37 -5.35
C VAL A 165 -15.85 3.60 -4.84
N SER A 166 -16.46 4.34 -3.95
CA SER A 166 -15.83 5.42 -3.22
C SER A 166 -16.16 5.26 -1.73
N ARG A 167 -15.15 5.39 -0.87
CA ARG A 167 -15.31 5.27 0.58
C ARG A 167 -14.62 6.42 1.28
N THR A 168 -15.24 6.98 2.30
CA THR A 168 -14.56 7.89 3.20
C THR A 168 -13.54 7.12 4.05
N VAL A 169 -12.59 7.84 4.60
CA VAL A 169 -11.61 7.27 5.54
C VAL A 169 -12.34 6.74 6.78
N GLU A 170 -13.39 7.40 7.23
CA GLU A 170 -14.23 6.98 8.35
C GLU A 170 -14.93 5.64 8.07
N GLU A 171 -15.53 5.47 6.88
CA GLU A 171 -16.13 4.19 6.47
C GLU A 171 -15.08 3.07 6.43
N LEU A 172 -13.88 3.36 5.91
CA LEU A 172 -12.79 2.37 5.87
C LEU A 172 -12.27 2.05 7.28
N ARG A 173 -12.25 3.03 8.17
CA ARG A 173 -11.86 2.87 9.57
C ARG A 173 -12.88 2.02 10.34
N GLU A 174 -14.16 2.22 10.05
CA GLU A 174 -15.23 1.37 10.60
C GLU A 174 -15.13 -0.08 10.11
N ASN A 175 -14.79 -0.29 8.83
CA ASN A 175 -14.61 -1.63 8.26
C ASN A 175 -13.48 -2.42 8.94
N ILE A 176 -12.46 -1.75 9.47
CA ILE A 176 -11.37 -2.42 10.21
C ILE A 176 -11.67 -2.60 11.70
N ARG A 177 -12.74 -2.01 12.23
CA ARG A 177 -13.07 -2.11 13.64
C ARG A 177 -13.33 -3.56 14.05
N GLY A 178 -12.63 -4.00 15.08
CA GLY A 178 -12.70 -5.37 15.59
C GLY A 178 -12.06 -6.43 14.67
N GLY A 179 -11.37 -5.98 13.64
CA GLY A 179 -10.53 -6.86 12.81
C GLY A 179 -9.14 -7.07 13.41
N LYS A 180 -8.35 -7.91 12.76
CA LYS A 180 -6.97 -8.21 13.19
C LYS A 180 -6.09 -8.67 12.05
N TRP A 181 -4.78 -8.52 12.23
CA TRP A 181 -3.78 -9.16 11.39
C TRP A 181 -3.70 -10.64 11.72
N ILE A 182 -3.60 -11.45 10.68
CA ILE A 182 -3.39 -12.88 10.76
C ILE A 182 -2.32 -13.33 9.77
N PHE A 183 -1.67 -14.45 10.07
CA PHE A 183 -0.90 -15.17 9.08
C PHE A 183 -1.81 -15.94 8.14
N SER A 184 -1.54 -15.82 6.85
CA SER A 184 -2.07 -16.75 5.87
C SER A 184 -0.94 -17.12 4.93
N PRO A 185 -0.43 -18.34 5.01
CA PRO A 185 0.60 -18.80 4.09
C PRO A 185 0.03 -18.76 2.67
N LYS A 186 0.60 -17.92 1.83
CA LYS A 186 0.33 -17.97 0.40
C LYS A 186 1.24 -19.02 -0.19
N VAL A 187 0.69 -20.19 -0.50
CA VAL A 187 1.39 -21.17 -1.31
C VAL A 187 1.53 -20.61 -2.72
N ASN A 188 2.73 -20.25 -3.09
CA ASN A 188 3.04 -19.84 -4.46
C ASN A 188 3.21 -21.13 -5.30
N LYS A 189 2.17 -21.51 -6.03
CA LYS A 189 2.17 -22.69 -6.93
C LYS A 189 3.10 -22.58 -8.13
N ARG A 190 3.83 -21.48 -8.31
CA ARG A 190 4.78 -21.34 -9.41
C ARG A 190 6.12 -21.97 -9.04
N ASN A 191 6.56 -22.89 -9.90
CA ASN A 191 7.84 -23.57 -9.87
C ASN A 191 8.96 -22.69 -9.34
N SER A 192 9.36 -22.96 -8.13
CA SER A 192 10.51 -22.34 -7.52
C SER A 192 11.58 -23.40 -7.34
N PRO A 193 12.82 -23.15 -7.73
CA PRO A 193 13.92 -24.10 -7.52
C PRO A 193 14.20 -24.47 -6.05
N LEU A 194 13.49 -23.85 -5.11
CA LEU A 194 13.62 -24.08 -3.66
C LEU A 194 12.40 -24.80 -3.06
N GLY A 195 11.56 -25.48 -3.85
CA GLY A 195 10.36 -26.19 -3.34
C GLY A 195 9.17 -25.26 -3.06
N GLU A 196 8.21 -25.70 -2.29
CA GLU A 196 7.02 -24.92 -1.93
C GLU A 196 7.42 -23.62 -1.21
N LYS A 197 7.19 -22.49 -1.86
CA LYS A 197 7.46 -21.17 -1.29
C LYS A 197 6.20 -20.60 -0.67
N THR A 198 6.15 -20.64 0.61
CA THR A 198 5.23 -19.80 1.39
C THR A 198 5.85 -18.42 1.52
N ALA A 199 5.38 -17.45 0.75
CA ALA A 199 5.71 -16.06 1.04
C ALA A 199 5.09 -15.69 2.39
N THR A 200 5.88 -15.03 3.26
CA THR A 200 5.34 -14.48 4.50
C THR A 200 4.40 -13.33 4.13
N VAL A 201 3.11 -13.54 4.32
CA VAL A 201 2.07 -12.57 4.05
C VAL A 201 1.22 -12.42 5.30
N LEU A 202 1.09 -11.20 5.75
CA LEU A 202 0.14 -10.83 6.79
C LEU A 202 -1.16 -10.37 6.12
N TRP A 203 -2.28 -10.84 6.62
CA TRP A 203 -3.60 -10.43 6.19
C TRP A 203 -4.31 -9.70 7.30
N TYR A 204 -4.84 -8.53 7.02
CA TYR A 204 -5.83 -7.92 7.88
C TYR A 204 -7.21 -8.42 7.49
N VAL A 205 -7.90 -9.01 8.44
CA VAL A 205 -9.27 -9.50 8.27
C VAL A 205 -10.22 -8.72 9.18
N ASP A 206 -11.44 -8.48 8.71
CA ASP A 206 -12.49 -7.92 9.54
C ASP A 206 -13.00 -8.94 10.59
N LYS A 207 -13.94 -8.52 11.41
CA LYS A 207 -14.56 -9.37 12.44
C LYS A 207 -15.24 -10.64 11.88
N ASN A 208 -15.57 -10.65 10.59
CA ASN A 208 -16.19 -11.79 9.91
C ASN A 208 -15.17 -12.65 9.13
N GLY A 209 -13.88 -12.33 9.22
CA GLY A 209 -12.82 -13.05 8.53
C GLY A 209 -12.63 -12.64 7.06
N LYS A 210 -13.31 -11.58 6.57
CA LYS A 210 -13.11 -11.06 5.22
C LYS A 210 -11.76 -10.33 5.13
N LYS A 211 -10.97 -10.66 4.12
CA LYS A 211 -9.66 -10.04 3.87
C LYS A 211 -9.83 -8.62 3.33
N LEU A 212 -9.34 -7.64 4.06
CA LEU A 212 -9.41 -6.22 3.70
C LEU A 212 -8.06 -5.67 3.22
N TYR A 213 -6.97 -6.10 3.84
CA TYR A 213 -5.61 -5.67 3.47
C TYR A 213 -4.65 -6.86 3.50
N HIS A 214 -3.52 -6.72 2.83
CA HIS A 214 -2.40 -7.60 3.08
C HIS A 214 -1.06 -6.86 3.00
N LEU A 215 -0.10 -7.36 3.74
CA LEU A 215 1.28 -6.94 3.74
C LEU A 215 2.16 -8.06 3.21
N GLN A 216 3.03 -7.75 2.27
CA GLN A 216 4.08 -8.65 1.80
C GLN A 216 5.39 -7.88 1.63
N MET A 217 6.51 -8.58 1.79
CA MET A 217 7.78 -8.01 1.35
C MET A 217 7.88 -8.04 -0.15
N LYS A 218 8.14 -6.90 -0.75
CA LYS A 218 8.51 -6.80 -2.15
C LYS A 218 10.03 -6.80 -2.25
N GLY A 219 10.57 -7.79 -2.95
CA GLY A 219 11.96 -7.84 -3.30
C GLY A 219 12.08 -8.41 -4.70
N SER A 220 12.75 -7.69 -5.55
CA SER A 220 13.25 -8.20 -6.83
C SER A 220 14.63 -7.57 -7.05
N GLY A 221 15.64 -8.39 -7.19
CA GLY A 221 16.98 -7.96 -7.58
C GLY A 221 17.65 -6.98 -6.63
N SER A 222 17.50 -5.72 -6.86
CA SER A 222 18.31 -4.67 -6.22
C SER A 222 17.68 -4.01 -4.99
N SER A 223 16.45 -4.33 -4.60
CA SER A 223 15.80 -3.67 -3.45
C SER A 223 14.78 -4.58 -2.76
N PRO A 224 15.23 -5.57 -1.97
CA PRO A 224 14.34 -6.50 -1.26
C PRO A 224 13.67 -5.90 -0.01
N ASN A 225 13.86 -4.63 0.27
CA ASN A 225 13.62 -4.01 1.57
C ASN A 225 12.31 -3.24 1.65
N ASN A 226 11.38 -3.48 0.76
CA ASN A 226 10.14 -2.73 0.72
C ASN A 226 8.97 -3.54 1.28
N MET A 227 8.29 -2.97 2.24
CA MET A 227 7.00 -3.43 2.73
C MET A 227 5.92 -2.94 1.77
N GLN A 228 5.23 -3.86 1.14
CA GLN A 228 4.16 -3.56 0.18
C GLN A 228 2.80 -3.86 0.80
N PHE A 229 2.02 -2.82 1.02
CA PHE A 229 0.65 -2.93 1.48
C PHE A 229 -0.33 -2.90 0.30
N HIS A 230 -1.29 -3.78 0.35
CA HIS A 230 -2.37 -3.85 -0.62
C HIS A 230 -3.71 -3.66 0.08
N ILE A 231 -4.64 -3.01 -0.61
CA ILE A 231 -6.03 -2.86 -0.20
C ILE A 231 -6.94 -3.63 -1.16
N TYR A 232 -7.93 -4.33 -0.63
CA TYR A 232 -9.01 -4.92 -1.40
C TYR A 232 -10.11 -3.88 -1.61
N LYS A 233 -10.85 -4.02 -2.70
CA LYS A 233 -12.03 -3.18 -2.92
C LYS A 233 -13.07 -3.46 -1.83
N GLN A 234 -13.49 -2.44 -1.12
CA GLN A 234 -14.38 -2.50 0.04
C GLN A 234 -15.69 -1.76 -0.23
#